data_a6a3cb4e36cb8973bb0dcbe6bedb3227
#
_entry.id   a6a3cb4e36cb8973bb0dcbe6bedb3227
#
_cell.length_a   1.000
_cell.length_b   1.000
_cell.length_c   1.000
_cell.angle_alpha   90.00
_cell.angle_beta   90.00
_cell.angle_gamma   90.00
#
_symmetry.space_group_name_H-M   'P 1'
#
loop_
_entity.id
_entity.type
_entity.pdbx_description
1 polymer ?
#
loop_
_entity_poly.entity_id
_entity_poly.type
_entity_poly.pdbx_seq_one_letter_code
_entity_poly.pdbx_strand_id
1 'polypeptide(L)'
;MGKINVAIIGAGNCASSLVQGLHKYSEIDEGSQRIPGLMHNVLGGYTLSDVNIVAAFDVDAEKVGKDLSEALVSKNNNAIQFFDVPNMGVKVDRGMTHDGIGEYLEDLVEVNHDPSTPGGQTADVVGILRDRE
;
A
#
# COMPACT_ATOMS: atom_id res chain seq x y z
N MET A 1 -21.78 4.68 -8.51
CA MET A 1 -20.69 4.18 -9.35
C MET A 1 -20.00 3.00 -8.71
N GLY A 2 -19.23 2.22 -9.46
CA GLY A 2 -18.47 1.08 -8.93
C GLY A 2 -17.27 1.55 -8.08
N LYS A 3 -16.67 0.63 -7.33
CA LYS A 3 -15.39 0.87 -6.65
C LYS A 3 -14.22 0.84 -7.64
N ILE A 4 -13.16 1.56 -7.32
CA ILE A 4 -11.90 1.54 -8.04
C ILE A 4 -10.95 0.63 -7.27
N ASN A 5 -10.69 -0.57 -7.77
CA ASN A 5 -9.73 -1.47 -7.15
C ASN A 5 -8.31 -1.06 -7.51
N VAL A 6 -7.47 -0.93 -6.49
CA VAL A 6 -6.08 -0.48 -6.60
C VAL A 6 -5.14 -1.50 -5.97
N ALA A 7 -4.08 -1.84 -6.68
CA ALA A 7 -2.96 -2.61 -6.14
C ALA A 7 -1.78 -1.67 -5.86
N ILE A 8 -1.09 -1.88 -4.75
CA ILE A 8 0.12 -1.15 -4.36
C ILE A 8 1.33 -2.02 -4.63
N ILE A 9 2.27 -1.51 -5.40
CA ILE A 9 3.57 -2.14 -5.63
C ILE A 9 4.63 -1.27 -4.97
N GLY A 10 5.13 -1.74 -3.85
CA GLY A 10 6.03 -1.01 -2.96
C GLY A 10 5.29 -0.29 -1.83
N ALA A 11 5.28 -0.90 -0.63
CA ALA A 11 4.68 -0.35 0.59
C ALA A 11 5.66 0.59 1.32
N GLY A 12 6.24 1.54 0.59
CA GLY A 12 7.19 2.52 1.11
C GLY A 12 6.52 3.79 1.67
N ASN A 13 7.31 4.85 1.81
CA ASN A 13 6.88 6.13 2.37
C ASN A 13 5.75 6.79 1.56
N CYS A 14 5.82 6.72 0.22
CA CYS A 14 4.78 7.28 -0.65
C CYS A 14 3.46 6.54 -0.48
N ALA A 15 3.51 5.20 -0.43
CA ALA A 15 2.33 4.38 -0.18
C ALA A 15 1.74 4.65 1.22
N SER A 16 2.59 4.81 2.24
CA SER A 16 2.16 5.17 3.59
C SER A 16 1.35 6.49 3.58
N SER A 17 1.89 7.52 2.96
CA SER A 17 1.21 8.83 2.88
C SER A 17 -0.10 8.75 2.07
N LEU A 18 -0.11 8.00 0.96
CA LEU A 18 -1.30 7.81 0.13
C LEU A 18 -2.42 7.11 0.92
N VAL A 19 -2.12 5.98 1.55
CA VAL A 19 -3.12 5.17 2.27
C VAL A 19 -3.68 5.92 3.47
N GLN A 20 -2.81 6.59 4.25
CA GLN A 20 -3.24 7.45 5.35
C GLN A 20 -4.19 8.56 4.85
N GLY A 21 -3.85 9.19 3.72
CA GLY A 21 -4.66 10.24 3.10
C GLY A 21 -6.01 9.72 2.63
N LEU A 22 -6.04 8.55 1.97
CA LEU A 22 -7.29 7.92 1.54
C LEU A 22 -8.23 7.68 2.73
N HIS A 23 -7.74 7.12 3.83
CA HIS A 23 -8.55 6.88 5.02
C HIS A 23 -9.00 8.19 5.67
N LYS A 24 -8.07 9.11 5.92
CA LYS A 24 -8.37 10.38 6.58
C LYS A 24 -9.42 11.21 5.84
N TYR A 25 -9.30 11.30 4.53
CA TYR A 25 -10.17 12.16 3.73
C TYR A 25 -11.46 11.46 3.30
N SER A 26 -11.52 10.13 3.29
CA SER A 26 -12.76 9.41 3.03
C SER A 26 -13.81 9.56 4.15
N GLU A 27 -13.39 9.95 5.34
CA GLU A 27 -14.29 10.22 6.48
C GLU A 27 -14.96 11.61 6.41
N ILE A 28 -14.49 12.48 5.50
CA ILE A 28 -15.03 13.82 5.35
C ILE A 28 -16.23 13.79 4.43
N ASP A 29 -17.34 14.40 4.88
CA ASP A 29 -18.60 14.47 4.13
C ASP A 29 -18.37 15.11 2.75
N GLU A 30 -18.84 14.45 1.70
CA GLU A 30 -18.74 14.88 0.29
C GLU A 30 -19.44 16.23 0.02
N GLY A 31 -20.45 16.57 0.81
CA GLY A 31 -21.16 17.85 0.75
C GLY A 31 -20.40 19.02 1.39
N SER A 32 -19.27 18.74 2.03
CA SER A 32 -18.45 19.76 2.68
C SER A 32 -17.79 20.69 1.68
N GLN A 33 -17.44 21.89 2.14
CA GLN A 33 -16.60 22.81 1.41
C GLN A 33 -15.30 22.12 0.96
N ARG A 34 -14.61 22.73 -0.02
CA ARG A 34 -13.32 22.25 -0.53
C ARG A 34 -12.42 21.72 0.59
N ILE A 35 -12.03 20.44 0.49
CA ILE A 35 -11.12 19.79 1.44
C ILE A 35 -9.71 20.33 1.20
N PRO A 36 -9.04 20.94 2.17
CA PRO A 36 -7.65 21.38 2.03
C PRO A 36 -6.74 20.20 1.67
N GLY A 37 -5.96 20.35 0.62
CA GLY A 37 -5.06 19.31 0.12
C GLY A 37 -5.63 18.49 -1.04
N LEU A 38 -6.93 18.57 -1.32
CA LEU A 38 -7.52 17.95 -2.49
C LEU A 38 -7.82 19.00 -3.58
N MET A 39 -7.44 18.69 -4.81
CA MET A 39 -7.82 19.53 -5.96
C MET A 39 -9.33 19.46 -6.22
N HIS A 40 -9.88 18.25 -6.12
CA HIS A 40 -11.30 17.96 -6.33
C HIS A 40 -11.77 16.94 -5.30
N ASN A 41 -12.90 17.17 -4.66
CA ASN A 41 -13.53 16.18 -3.76
C ASN A 41 -14.16 15.04 -4.57
N VAL A 42 -14.66 15.36 -5.75
CA VAL A 42 -15.24 14.41 -6.71
C VAL A 42 -14.54 14.57 -8.05
N LEU A 43 -14.07 13.49 -8.62
CA LEU A 43 -13.42 13.47 -9.94
C LEU A 43 -14.06 12.40 -10.81
N GLY A 44 -14.67 12.79 -11.93
CA GLY A 44 -15.35 11.87 -12.83
C GLY A 44 -16.50 11.08 -12.18
N GLY A 45 -17.09 11.63 -11.11
CA GLY A 45 -18.14 10.97 -10.34
C GLY A 45 -17.63 10.02 -9.25
N TYR A 46 -16.32 9.91 -9.05
CA TYR A 46 -15.69 9.12 -7.99
C TYR A 46 -15.21 10.03 -6.86
N THR A 47 -15.26 9.50 -5.66
CA THR A 47 -14.73 10.11 -4.44
C THR A 47 -13.59 9.27 -3.89
N LEU A 48 -12.90 9.73 -2.84
CA LEU A 48 -11.85 8.95 -2.20
C LEU A 48 -12.39 7.67 -1.54
N SER A 49 -13.65 7.68 -1.11
CA SER A 49 -14.31 6.50 -0.53
C SER A 49 -14.58 5.39 -1.57
N ASP A 50 -14.48 5.70 -2.86
CA ASP A 50 -14.61 4.71 -3.94
C ASP A 50 -13.31 3.98 -4.25
N VAL A 51 -12.18 4.47 -3.75
CA VAL A 51 -10.88 3.83 -3.90
C VAL A 51 -10.75 2.69 -2.90
N ASN A 52 -10.56 1.48 -3.40
CA ASN A 52 -10.44 0.26 -2.61
C ASN A 52 -9.08 -0.39 -2.88
N ILE A 53 -8.23 -0.51 -1.86
CA ILE A 53 -6.94 -1.19 -1.99
C ILE A 53 -7.18 -2.67 -1.78
N VAL A 54 -6.90 -3.46 -2.82
CA VAL A 54 -7.21 -4.89 -2.86
C VAL A 54 -5.98 -5.79 -2.81
N ALA A 55 -4.81 -5.28 -3.16
CA ALA A 55 -3.57 -6.03 -3.14
C ALA A 55 -2.38 -5.11 -2.81
N ALA A 56 -1.36 -5.67 -2.20
CA ALA A 56 -0.10 -4.98 -1.93
C ALA A 56 1.08 -5.93 -2.07
N PHE A 57 2.17 -5.41 -2.63
CA PHE A 57 3.41 -6.17 -2.85
C PHE A 57 4.60 -5.36 -2.35
N ASP A 58 5.55 -6.05 -1.74
CA ASP A 58 6.84 -5.46 -1.34
C ASP A 58 7.92 -6.56 -1.36
N VAL A 59 9.17 -6.17 -1.24
CA VAL A 59 10.34 -7.08 -1.16
C VAL A 59 10.98 -7.09 0.22
N ASP A 60 10.64 -6.12 1.07
CA ASP A 60 11.17 -5.95 2.43
C ASP A 60 10.64 -7.07 3.35
N ALA A 61 11.55 -7.86 3.93
CA ALA A 61 11.22 -8.94 4.84
C ALA A 61 10.42 -8.49 6.08
N GLU A 62 10.58 -7.22 6.50
CA GLU A 62 9.83 -6.63 7.61
C GLU A 62 8.35 -6.36 7.28
N LYS A 63 7.99 -6.33 6.00
CA LYS A 63 6.66 -5.99 5.50
C LYS A 63 5.90 -7.17 4.95
N VAL A 64 6.59 -8.05 4.20
CA VAL A 64 5.99 -9.22 3.58
C VAL A 64 5.33 -10.12 4.62
N GLY A 65 4.10 -10.51 4.36
CA GLY A 65 3.29 -11.35 5.24
C GLY A 65 2.46 -10.61 6.29
N LYS A 66 2.71 -9.31 6.49
CA LYS A 66 1.91 -8.46 7.40
C LYS A 66 0.70 -7.86 6.69
N ASP A 67 -0.25 -7.37 7.46
CA ASP A 67 -1.29 -6.49 6.93
C ASP A 67 -0.67 -5.18 6.41
N LEU A 68 -1.25 -4.62 5.35
CA LEU A 68 -0.73 -3.39 4.76
C LEU A 68 -0.65 -2.26 5.79
N SER A 69 -1.64 -2.13 6.67
CA SER A 69 -1.63 -1.11 7.72
C SER A 69 -0.39 -1.18 8.62
N GLU A 70 0.05 -2.39 8.96
CA GLU A 70 1.27 -2.61 9.75
C GLU A 70 2.55 -2.37 8.94
N ALA A 71 2.54 -2.82 7.67
CA ALA A 71 3.68 -2.65 6.77
C ALA A 71 4.01 -1.17 6.52
N LEU A 72 2.99 -0.32 6.41
CA LEU A 72 3.15 1.11 6.14
C LEU A 72 3.83 1.88 7.27
N VAL A 73 3.79 1.37 8.51
CA VAL A 73 4.44 1.96 9.69
C VAL A 73 5.64 1.14 10.19
N SER A 74 6.17 0.24 9.35
CA SER A 74 7.35 -0.54 9.70
C SER A 74 8.57 0.35 9.91
N LYS A 75 9.58 -0.17 10.61
CA LYS A 75 10.81 0.59 10.94
C LYS A 75 11.58 1.15 9.73
N ASN A 76 11.42 0.51 8.56
CA ASN A 76 12.08 0.93 7.32
C ASN A 76 11.34 2.08 6.62
N ASN A 77 10.15 2.43 7.08
CA ASN A 77 9.42 3.62 6.64
C ASN A 77 9.63 4.75 7.63
N ASN A 78 9.81 5.96 7.13
CA ASN A 78 9.99 7.18 7.92
C ASN A 78 8.99 8.29 7.52
N ALA A 79 7.92 7.94 6.83
CA ALA A 79 6.83 8.87 6.55
C ALA A 79 6.16 9.30 7.87
N ILE A 80 5.76 10.57 7.93
CA ILE A 80 5.01 11.08 9.07
C ILE A 80 3.68 10.32 9.18
N GLN A 81 3.41 9.77 10.36
CA GLN A 81 2.12 9.18 10.65
C GLN A 81 1.15 10.29 11.11
N PHE A 82 0.20 10.63 10.24
CA PHE A 82 -0.81 11.66 10.49
C PHE A 82 -2.22 11.08 10.60
N PHE A 83 -2.37 9.78 10.39
CA PHE A 83 -3.61 9.03 10.54
C PHE A 83 -3.32 7.59 10.93
N ASP A 84 -4.08 7.04 11.88
CA ASP A 84 -3.98 5.65 12.28
C ASP A 84 -4.84 4.80 11.33
N VAL A 85 -4.18 4.14 10.37
CA VAL A 85 -4.86 3.28 9.41
C VAL A 85 -5.31 2.00 10.11
N PRO A 86 -6.62 1.69 10.10
CA PRO A 86 -7.11 0.46 10.69
C PRO A 86 -6.62 -0.76 9.91
N ASN A 87 -6.73 -1.95 10.52
CA ASN A 87 -6.43 -3.19 9.80
C ASN A 87 -7.27 -3.27 8.52
N MET A 88 -6.60 -3.45 7.40
CA MET A 88 -7.22 -3.42 6.07
C MET A 88 -7.63 -4.80 5.57
N GLY A 89 -7.12 -5.86 6.17
CA GLY A 89 -7.28 -7.23 5.66
C GLY A 89 -6.54 -7.46 4.34
N VAL A 90 -5.59 -6.59 3.99
CA VAL A 90 -4.77 -6.67 2.77
C VAL A 90 -3.36 -7.11 3.18
N LYS A 91 -3.06 -8.38 2.96
CA LYS A 91 -1.74 -8.94 3.20
C LYS A 91 -0.76 -8.42 2.16
N VAL A 92 0.44 -8.03 2.61
CA VAL A 92 1.55 -7.70 1.71
C VAL A 92 2.18 -9.00 1.21
N ASP A 93 2.10 -9.23 -0.09
CA ASP A 93 2.70 -10.38 -0.75
C ASP A 93 4.10 -10.03 -1.28
N ARG A 94 4.97 -11.05 -1.42
CA ARG A 94 6.33 -10.88 -1.90
C ARG A 94 6.31 -10.61 -3.40
N GLY A 95 6.64 -9.37 -3.79
CA GLY A 95 6.80 -8.97 -5.19
C GLY A 95 8.12 -9.44 -5.80
N MET A 96 8.32 -9.18 -7.09
CA MET A 96 9.62 -9.36 -7.76
C MET A 96 10.59 -8.29 -7.29
N THR A 97 11.86 -8.65 -7.07
CA THR A 97 12.88 -7.69 -6.61
C THR A 97 13.33 -6.79 -7.75
N HIS A 98 13.60 -7.36 -8.94
CA HIS A 98 14.18 -6.63 -10.07
C HIS A 98 15.31 -5.69 -9.61
N ASP A 99 15.18 -4.40 -9.88
CA ASP A 99 16.02 -3.30 -9.46
C ASP A 99 15.43 -2.49 -8.28
N GLY A 100 14.46 -3.08 -7.58
CA GLY A 100 13.72 -2.41 -6.49
C GLY A 100 14.55 -2.13 -5.24
N ILE A 101 15.71 -2.77 -5.10
CA ILE A 101 16.70 -2.47 -4.06
C ILE A 101 17.92 -1.88 -4.73
N GLY A 102 18.11 -0.57 -4.59
CA GLY A 102 19.30 0.11 -5.07
C GLY A 102 20.50 -0.09 -4.14
N GLU A 103 21.70 0.15 -4.64
CA GLU A 103 22.99 0.02 -3.93
C GLU A 103 22.98 0.62 -2.51
N TYR A 104 22.31 1.75 -2.31
CA TYR A 104 22.25 2.43 -1.01
C TYR A 104 21.24 1.82 -0.02
N LEU A 105 20.37 0.93 -0.48
CA LEU A 105 19.33 0.30 0.35
C LEU A 105 19.67 -1.13 0.73
N GLU A 106 20.66 -1.76 0.07
CA GLU A 106 21.05 -3.15 0.34
C GLU A 106 21.44 -3.39 1.81
N ASP A 107 22.08 -2.42 2.44
CA ASP A 107 22.49 -2.50 3.84
C ASP A 107 21.37 -2.18 4.84
N LEU A 108 20.27 -1.59 4.38
CA LEU A 108 19.18 -1.09 5.23
C LEU A 108 17.93 -1.95 5.15
N VAL A 109 17.70 -2.58 4.02
CA VAL A 109 16.48 -3.38 3.77
C VAL A 109 16.86 -4.84 3.60
N GLU A 110 16.40 -5.67 4.50
CA GLU A 110 16.57 -7.11 4.41
C GLU A 110 15.57 -7.69 3.42
N VAL A 111 16.08 -8.29 2.35
CA VAL A 111 15.27 -9.01 1.35
C VAL A 111 15.45 -10.51 1.58
N ASN A 112 14.34 -11.20 1.84
CA ASN A 112 14.39 -12.66 1.93
C ASN A 112 14.50 -13.26 0.52
N HIS A 113 15.65 -13.83 0.22
CA HIS A 113 15.94 -14.50 -1.07
C HIS A 113 15.79 -16.02 -1.01
N ASP A 114 15.60 -16.61 0.17
CA ASP A 114 15.49 -18.05 0.32
C ASP A 114 14.07 -18.53 -0.02
N PRO A 115 13.89 -19.20 -1.18
CA PRO A 115 12.56 -19.65 -1.60
C PRO A 115 11.96 -20.73 -0.69
N SER A 116 12.74 -21.31 0.21
CA SER A 116 12.28 -22.33 1.16
C SER A 116 11.64 -21.73 2.41
N THR A 117 11.82 -20.42 2.64
CA THR A 117 11.27 -19.72 3.80
C THR A 117 9.99 -18.96 3.45
N PRO A 118 9.08 -18.79 4.41
CA PRO A 118 7.90 -17.95 4.21
C PRO A 118 8.29 -16.53 3.77
N GLY A 119 7.73 -16.06 2.67
CA GLY A 119 8.03 -14.73 2.12
C GLY A 119 9.29 -14.65 1.26
N GLY A 120 10.03 -15.75 1.07
CA GLY A 120 11.21 -15.79 0.18
C GLY A 120 10.87 -16.04 -1.28
N GLN A 121 9.70 -16.61 -1.57
CA GLN A 121 9.21 -16.80 -2.93
C GLN A 121 8.44 -15.59 -3.43
N THR A 122 8.71 -15.18 -4.67
CA THR A 122 7.87 -14.23 -5.38
C THR A 122 6.47 -14.80 -5.55
N ALA A 123 5.46 -14.04 -5.15
CA ALA A 123 4.07 -14.42 -5.34
C ALA A 123 3.69 -14.41 -6.84
N ASP A 124 2.64 -15.14 -7.19
CA ASP A 124 2.01 -15.02 -8.51
C ASP A 124 1.24 -13.70 -8.61
N VAL A 125 1.98 -12.63 -8.92
CA VAL A 125 1.44 -11.26 -8.98
C VAL A 125 0.27 -11.18 -9.96
N VAL A 126 0.38 -11.81 -11.12
CA VAL A 126 -0.67 -11.78 -12.16
C VAL A 126 -1.92 -12.51 -11.68
N GLY A 127 -1.76 -13.69 -11.07
CA GLY A 127 -2.88 -14.44 -10.49
C GLY A 127 -3.58 -13.65 -9.41
N ILE A 128 -2.83 -13.07 -8.46
CA ILE A 128 -3.40 -12.26 -7.37
C ILE A 128 -4.18 -11.07 -7.91
N LEU A 129 -3.65 -10.36 -8.91
CA LEU A 129 -4.34 -9.20 -9.50
C LEU A 129 -5.63 -9.61 -10.19
N ARG A 130 -5.65 -10.74 -10.91
CA ARG A 130 -6.88 -11.27 -11.54
C ARG A 130 -7.95 -11.66 -10.53
N ASP A 131 -7.54 -12.27 -9.41
CA ASP A 131 -8.46 -12.73 -8.37
C ASP A 131 -9.05 -11.57 -7.56
N ARG A 132 -8.49 -10.38 -7.68
CA ARG A 132 -8.87 -9.18 -6.92
C ARG A 132 -9.52 -8.08 -7.77
N GLU A 133 -9.79 -8.33 -9.04
CA GLU A 133 -10.50 -7.40 -9.93
C GLU A 133 -11.94 -7.08 -9.50
#